data_00035021310125475bcfe80a536f24bf
#
_entry.id   00035021310125475bcfe80a536f24bf
#
_cell.length_a   1.000
_cell.length_b   1.000
_cell.length_c   1.000
_cell.angle_alpha   90.00
_cell.angle_beta   90.00
_cell.angle_gamma   90.00
#
_symmetry.space_group_name_H-M   'P 1'
#
loop_
_entity.id
_entity.type
_entity.pdbx_description
1 polymer ?
#
loop_
_entity_poly.entity_id
_entity_poly.type
_entity_poly.pdbx_seq_one_letter_code
_entity_poly.pdbx_strand_id
1 'polypeptide(L)'
;DRMNLMIQDTDELQPDTQWSETAWAHSREEDLTDDHSNPRLCVAALLPFKKGQPDWGSFERMLHWMMKCAKHFGVELTFVLNADTGYVFNLSNELYEEVIIRFRSLYPDASFISGVTAVGASPTEFQASCYHSHLEIAQAHSPCEVMIMTSQALNTLDPERRRDAYFKIAEKIEVPALVHALEPAFVPWATPFEPWLLHQLAGHEKFVGGKISTLDEPHFLYWASMCRDLGLDFVPHSGDDFGIASAIRMGLPLLIGAGVSACPLICAAKKYWRKDDFDSRVY
;
A
#
# COMPACT_ATOMS: atom_id res chain seq x y z
N ASP A 1 26.80 -12.42 0.04
CA ASP A 1 26.99 -13.06 1.37
C ASP A 1 26.40 -12.28 2.55
N ARG A 2 25.58 -11.26 2.31
CA ARG A 2 24.85 -10.55 3.40
C ARG A 2 23.35 -10.83 3.45
N MET A 3 22.84 -11.68 2.56
CA MET A 3 21.41 -12.03 2.51
C MET A 3 21.05 -13.33 3.27
N ASN A 4 22.04 -14.02 3.83
CA ASN A 4 21.83 -15.27 4.58
C ASN A 4 21.69 -15.11 6.10
N LEU A 5 21.52 -13.89 6.62
CA LEU A 5 21.51 -13.64 8.08
C LEU A 5 20.11 -13.36 8.65
N MET A 6 19.04 -13.55 7.90
CA MET A 6 17.67 -13.34 8.37
C MET A 6 16.78 -14.60 8.33
N ILE A 7 17.36 -15.78 8.16
CA ILE A 7 16.61 -17.02 8.31
C ILE A 7 17.22 -17.78 9.49
N GLN A 8 17.04 -17.27 10.69
CA GLN A 8 17.12 -18.08 11.89
C GLN A 8 15.75 -18.69 12.18
N ASP A 9 15.77 -19.97 12.53
CA ASP A 9 14.64 -20.82 12.84
C ASP A 9 13.50 -20.09 13.58
N THR A 10 12.35 -19.96 12.92
CA THR A 10 11.12 -19.42 13.50
C THR A 10 10.36 -20.48 14.32
N ASP A 11 10.93 -21.64 14.55
CA ASP A 11 10.28 -22.71 15.31
C ASP A 11 10.25 -22.44 16.84
N GLU A 12 10.88 -21.37 17.33
CA GLU A 12 10.88 -20.99 18.75
C GLU A 12 10.09 -19.69 19.08
N LEU A 13 9.42 -19.07 18.12
CA LEU A 13 8.46 -18.04 18.48
C LEU A 13 7.19 -18.71 19.00
N GLN A 14 7.18 -18.94 20.31
CA GLN A 14 5.99 -19.36 21.05
C GLN A 14 4.85 -18.38 20.71
N PRO A 15 3.64 -18.85 20.38
CA PRO A 15 2.49 -17.98 20.10
C PRO A 15 2.02 -17.17 21.34
N ASP A 16 2.62 -17.38 22.48
CA ASP A 16 2.28 -16.80 23.78
C ASP A 16 3.34 -15.83 24.32
N THR A 17 4.10 -15.13 23.50
CA THR A 17 4.64 -13.89 24.00
C THR A 17 3.42 -12.98 24.25
N GLN A 18 2.85 -13.12 25.42
CA GLN A 18 1.91 -12.16 26.02
C GLN A 18 2.59 -10.79 25.97
N TRP A 19 2.30 -10.08 24.90
CA TRP A 19 2.26 -8.64 25.02
C TRP A 19 1.22 -8.39 26.10
N SER A 20 1.72 -8.16 27.31
CA SER A 20 0.87 -8.12 28.49
C SER A 20 -0.25 -7.14 28.21
N GLU A 21 -1.50 -7.58 28.29
CA GLU A 21 -2.69 -6.72 28.22
C GLU A 21 -2.57 -5.52 29.16
N THR A 22 -1.73 -5.63 30.17
CA THR A 22 -1.37 -4.58 31.13
C THR A 22 -0.59 -3.40 30.54
N ALA A 23 0.17 -3.55 29.46
CA ALA A 23 0.85 -2.41 28.80
C ALA A 23 -0.14 -1.52 28.02
N TRP A 24 -1.30 -2.05 27.66
CA TRP A 24 -2.33 -1.37 26.88
C TRP A 24 -3.55 -0.92 27.72
N ALA A 25 -3.68 -1.42 28.94
CA ALA A 25 -4.87 -1.21 29.78
C ALA A 25 -4.94 0.17 30.46
N HIS A 26 -3.94 1.04 30.29
CA HIS A 26 -3.91 2.36 30.92
C HIS A 26 -4.26 3.52 30.00
N SER A 27 -4.71 3.26 28.76
CA SER A 27 -5.29 4.32 27.95
C SER A 27 -6.76 4.50 28.34
N ARG A 28 -7.05 5.55 29.10
CA ARG A 28 -8.41 5.93 29.46
C ARG A 28 -9.27 6.15 28.23
N GLU A 29 -10.43 5.48 28.18
CA GLU A 29 -11.55 5.82 27.31
C GLU A 29 -12.10 7.18 27.75
N GLU A 30 -11.55 8.26 27.25
CA GLU A 30 -12.19 9.57 27.31
C GLU A 30 -12.57 9.99 25.90
N ASP A 31 -13.88 10.23 25.73
CA ASP A 31 -14.62 10.67 24.55
C ASP A 31 -13.80 11.35 23.45
N LEU A 32 -13.57 10.63 22.37
CA LEU A 32 -13.03 11.16 21.13
C LEU A 32 -14.14 11.22 20.08
N THR A 33 -15.17 12.01 20.37
CA THR A 33 -16.14 12.45 19.37
C THR A 33 -15.64 13.75 18.78
N ASP A 34 -14.71 13.72 17.86
CA ASP A 34 -14.49 14.77 16.90
C ASP A 34 -14.31 14.19 15.52
N ASP A 35 -15.11 14.69 14.61
CA ASP A 35 -15.30 14.33 13.20
C ASP A 35 -14.05 14.68 12.36
N HIS A 36 -12.92 14.14 12.76
CA HIS A 36 -11.73 14.15 11.94
C HIS A 36 -11.66 12.81 11.21
N SER A 37 -12.01 12.84 9.92
CA SER A 37 -11.89 11.72 9.01
C SER A 37 -10.59 10.94 9.29
N ASN A 38 -10.73 9.77 9.93
CA ASN A 38 -9.59 8.93 10.23
C ASN A 38 -9.04 8.43 8.90
N PRO A 39 -7.89 8.95 8.41
CA PRO A 39 -7.44 8.64 7.08
C PRO A 39 -7.15 7.14 6.97
N ARG A 40 -7.49 6.56 5.82
CA ARG A 40 -7.35 5.14 5.51
C ARG A 40 -5.94 4.63 5.81
N LEU A 41 -5.86 3.49 6.48
CA LEU A 41 -4.62 2.74 6.67
C LEU A 41 -4.60 1.56 5.70
N CYS A 42 -3.73 1.63 4.70
CA CYS A 42 -3.48 0.52 3.79
C CYS A 42 -2.16 -0.14 4.15
N VAL A 43 -2.15 -1.45 4.31
CA VAL A 43 -0.94 -2.22 4.66
C VAL A 43 -0.70 -3.30 3.62
N ALA A 44 0.49 -3.26 3.03
CA ALA A 44 0.91 -4.28 2.09
C ALA A 44 1.20 -5.59 2.82
N ALA A 45 0.46 -6.64 2.46
CA ALA A 45 0.65 -7.97 3.00
C ALA A 45 1.92 -8.59 2.43
N LEU A 46 2.73 -9.20 3.31
CA LEU A 46 3.84 -10.05 2.88
C LEU A 46 3.30 -11.41 2.42
N LEU A 47 4.00 -12.06 1.52
CA LEU A 47 3.78 -13.47 1.20
C LEU A 47 4.96 -14.27 1.76
N PRO A 48 4.81 -14.90 2.94
CA PRO A 48 5.88 -15.71 3.52
C PRO A 48 6.17 -16.96 2.69
N PHE A 49 7.43 -17.37 2.63
CA PHE A 49 7.86 -18.60 1.96
C PHE A 49 8.60 -19.50 2.95
N LYS A 50 8.31 -20.81 2.90
CA LYS A 50 9.05 -21.85 3.62
C LYS A 50 9.50 -22.92 2.63
N LYS A 51 10.79 -23.18 2.56
CA LYS A 51 11.39 -24.18 1.62
C LYS A 51 10.96 -23.95 0.15
N GLY A 52 10.89 -22.67 -0.27
CA GLY A 52 10.54 -22.30 -1.64
C GLY A 52 9.05 -22.38 -1.99
N GLN A 53 8.18 -22.69 -1.04
CA GLN A 53 6.74 -22.71 -1.20
C GLN A 53 6.08 -21.63 -0.32
N PRO A 54 4.94 -21.06 -0.71
CA PRO A 54 4.19 -20.14 0.15
C PRO A 54 3.82 -20.79 1.49
N ASP A 55 4.08 -20.10 2.58
CA ASP A 55 3.65 -20.50 3.92
C ASP A 55 2.29 -19.86 4.22
N TRP A 56 1.23 -20.52 3.76
CA TRP A 56 -0.13 -20.03 3.92
C TRP A 56 -0.53 -19.86 5.39
N GLY A 57 -0.06 -20.76 6.27
CA GLY A 57 -0.36 -20.65 7.69
C GLY A 57 0.23 -19.38 8.31
N SER A 58 1.45 -18.99 7.93
CA SER A 58 2.05 -17.72 8.35
C SER A 58 1.37 -16.52 7.72
N PHE A 59 0.99 -16.61 6.45
CA PHE A 59 0.23 -15.56 5.76
C PHE A 59 -1.11 -15.28 6.49
N GLU A 60 -1.90 -16.30 6.75
CA GLU A 60 -3.20 -16.18 7.41
C GLU A 60 -3.07 -15.63 8.84
N ARG A 61 -2.10 -16.14 9.63
CA ARG A 61 -1.83 -15.60 10.99
C ARG A 61 -1.46 -14.12 10.96
N MET A 62 -0.64 -13.70 10.01
CA MET A 62 -0.25 -12.30 9.83
C MET A 62 -1.46 -11.41 9.55
N LEU A 63 -2.33 -11.81 8.62
CA LEU A 63 -3.55 -11.07 8.31
C LEU A 63 -4.47 -10.95 9.52
N HIS A 64 -4.67 -12.05 10.25
CA HIS A 64 -5.48 -12.07 11.48
C HIS A 64 -4.91 -11.15 12.55
N TRP A 65 -3.59 -11.17 12.75
CA TRP A 65 -2.93 -10.34 13.72
C TRP A 65 -3.10 -8.84 13.40
N MET A 66 -2.88 -8.43 12.14
CA MET A 66 -3.07 -7.05 11.73
C MET A 66 -4.52 -6.59 11.87
N MET A 67 -5.48 -7.43 11.49
CA MET A 67 -6.91 -7.13 11.66
C MET A 67 -7.28 -7.01 13.14
N LYS A 68 -6.74 -7.88 14.01
CA LYS A 68 -6.94 -7.79 15.46
C LYS A 68 -6.41 -6.48 16.02
N CYS A 69 -5.22 -6.04 15.61
CA CYS A 69 -4.65 -4.75 16.00
C CYS A 69 -5.54 -3.59 15.56
N ALA A 70 -5.91 -3.55 14.29
CA ALA A 70 -6.76 -2.48 13.75
C ALA A 70 -8.11 -2.40 14.48
N LYS A 71 -8.75 -3.55 14.72
CA LYS A 71 -10.00 -3.63 15.48
C LYS A 71 -9.85 -3.15 16.93
N HIS A 72 -8.74 -3.52 17.60
CA HIS A 72 -8.48 -3.09 18.97
C HIS A 72 -8.38 -1.56 19.09
N PHE A 73 -7.76 -0.91 18.13
CA PHE A 73 -7.60 0.55 18.11
C PHE A 73 -8.75 1.30 17.41
N GLY A 74 -9.73 0.60 16.85
CA GLY A 74 -10.81 1.21 16.07
C GLY A 74 -10.33 1.89 14.79
N VAL A 75 -9.27 1.37 14.16
CA VAL A 75 -8.70 1.88 12.92
C VAL A 75 -9.22 1.07 11.75
N GLU A 76 -9.68 1.75 10.70
CA GLU A 76 -10.02 1.10 9.44
C GLU A 76 -8.74 0.64 8.73
N LEU A 77 -8.65 -0.66 8.45
CA LEU A 77 -7.52 -1.30 7.77
C LEU A 77 -7.96 -1.85 6.42
N THR A 78 -7.23 -1.47 5.37
CA THR A 78 -7.32 -2.08 4.04
C THR A 78 -6.05 -2.86 3.75
N PHE A 79 -6.18 -4.13 3.40
CA PHE A 79 -5.03 -4.91 2.95
C PHE A 79 -4.67 -4.58 1.51
N VAL A 80 -3.37 -4.48 1.25
CA VAL A 80 -2.82 -4.40 -0.11
C VAL A 80 -2.16 -5.74 -0.42
N LEU A 81 -2.81 -6.51 -1.27
CA LEU A 81 -2.35 -7.83 -1.71
C LEU A 81 -1.47 -7.68 -2.96
N ASN A 82 -0.59 -8.63 -3.18
CA ASN A 82 0.20 -8.69 -4.41
C ASN A 82 0.93 -7.36 -4.73
N ALA A 83 1.44 -6.69 -3.70
CA ALA A 83 2.32 -5.54 -3.86
C ALA A 83 3.78 -5.98 -4.05
N ASP A 84 4.71 -5.04 -4.12
CA ASP A 84 6.15 -5.30 -4.15
C ASP A 84 6.62 -6.17 -2.97
N THR A 85 6.16 -5.86 -1.76
CA THR A 85 6.41 -6.66 -0.53
C THR A 85 5.78 -8.05 -0.57
N GLY A 86 4.76 -8.26 -1.39
CA GLY A 86 4.13 -9.54 -1.69
C GLY A 86 4.74 -10.27 -2.89
N TYR A 87 5.89 -9.80 -3.39
CA TYR A 87 6.61 -10.39 -4.52
C TYR A 87 5.85 -10.42 -5.86
N VAL A 88 4.94 -9.50 -6.11
CA VAL A 88 4.05 -9.49 -7.29
C VAL A 88 4.79 -9.69 -8.62
N PHE A 89 6.02 -9.16 -8.75
CA PHE A 89 6.83 -9.29 -9.97
C PHE A 89 7.31 -10.72 -10.27
N ASN A 90 7.23 -11.62 -9.29
CA ASN A 90 7.71 -13.00 -9.37
C ASN A 90 6.58 -14.03 -9.23
N LEU A 91 5.34 -13.60 -9.06
CA LEU A 91 4.20 -14.51 -8.93
C LEU A 91 3.75 -15.00 -10.32
N SER A 92 3.45 -16.29 -10.43
CA SER A 92 2.64 -16.77 -11.56
C SER A 92 1.18 -16.29 -11.39
N ASN A 93 0.41 -16.29 -12.46
CA ASN A 93 -1.01 -15.91 -12.39
C ASN A 93 -1.78 -16.77 -11.39
N GLU A 94 -1.47 -18.07 -11.32
CA GLU A 94 -2.13 -19.01 -10.38
C GLU A 94 -1.80 -18.64 -8.93
N LEU A 95 -0.53 -18.31 -8.64
CA LEU A 95 -0.14 -17.93 -7.27
C LEU A 95 -0.66 -16.53 -6.92
N TYR A 96 -0.69 -15.61 -7.88
CA TYR A 96 -1.30 -14.30 -7.72
C TYR A 96 -2.77 -14.41 -7.33
N GLU A 97 -3.53 -15.26 -8.01
CA GLU A 97 -4.94 -15.53 -7.73
C GLU A 97 -5.14 -16.26 -6.39
N GLU A 98 -4.29 -17.24 -6.08
CA GLU A 98 -4.35 -17.99 -4.82
C GLU A 98 -4.22 -17.08 -3.60
N VAL A 99 -3.36 -16.05 -3.65
CA VAL A 99 -3.27 -15.03 -2.57
C VAL A 99 -4.61 -14.35 -2.35
N ILE A 100 -5.30 -13.97 -3.41
CA ILE A 100 -6.61 -13.31 -3.33
C ILE A 100 -7.68 -14.28 -2.80
N ILE A 101 -7.71 -15.51 -3.29
CA ILE A 101 -8.64 -16.56 -2.84
C ILE A 101 -8.46 -16.80 -1.34
N ARG A 102 -7.22 -16.91 -0.85
CA ARG A 102 -6.91 -17.08 0.58
C ARG A 102 -7.40 -15.91 1.41
N PHE A 103 -7.15 -14.69 0.94
CA PHE A 103 -7.69 -13.52 1.61
C PHE A 103 -9.21 -13.52 1.66
N ARG A 104 -9.89 -13.82 0.55
CA ARG A 104 -11.34 -13.90 0.47
C ARG A 104 -11.94 -14.98 1.36
N SER A 105 -11.25 -16.10 1.54
CA SER A 105 -11.71 -17.16 2.44
C SER A 105 -11.76 -16.72 3.91
N LEU A 106 -10.89 -15.78 4.30
CA LEU A 106 -10.84 -15.24 5.65
C LEU A 106 -11.75 -14.01 5.84
N TYR A 107 -11.86 -13.20 4.81
CA TYR A 107 -12.55 -11.91 4.82
C TYR A 107 -13.39 -11.73 3.55
N PRO A 108 -14.52 -12.46 3.43
CA PRO A 108 -15.31 -12.51 2.18
C PRO A 108 -15.84 -11.14 1.74
N ASP A 109 -16.21 -10.29 2.69
CA ASP A 109 -16.83 -8.99 2.42
C ASP A 109 -15.83 -7.81 2.49
N ALA A 110 -14.59 -8.06 2.89
CA ALA A 110 -13.62 -6.99 3.03
C ALA A 110 -13.11 -6.49 1.67
N SER A 111 -13.05 -5.18 1.49
CA SER A 111 -12.36 -4.58 0.36
C SER A 111 -10.84 -4.77 0.49
N PHE A 112 -10.14 -4.83 -0.63
CA PHE A 112 -8.67 -4.89 -0.68
C PHE A 112 -8.16 -4.10 -1.89
N ILE A 113 -6.88 -3.77 -1.87
CA ILE A 113 -6.15 -3.26 -3.03
C ILE A 113 -5.29 -4.39 -3.56
N SER A 114 -5.28 -4.65 -4.86
CA SER A 114 -4.35 -5.61 -5.48
C SER A 114 -3.33 -4.89 -6.35
N GLY A 115 -2.05 -5.15 -6.11
CA GLY A 115 -0.99 -4.71 -7.01
C GLY A 115 -1.10 -5.44 -8.35
N VAL A 116 -1.03 -4.69 -9.45
CA VAL A 116 -1.11 -5.19 -10.82
C VAL A 116 0.17 -4.84 -11.54
N THR A 117 0.90 -5.82 -12.03
CA THR A 117 2.18 -5.63 -12.73
C THR A 117 2.15 -6.11 -14.17
N ALA A 118 3.14 -5.70 -14.94
CA ALA A 118 3.33 -6.11 -16.32
C ALA A 118 3.95 -7.51 -16.39
N VAL A 119 3.13 -8.52 -16.60
CA VAL A 119 3.55 -9.93 -16.69
C VAL A 119 4.23 -10.20 -18.02
N GLY A 120 5.43 -10.78 -17.98
CA GLY A 120 6.20 -11.13 -19.18
C GLY A 120 6.67 -9.93 -20.02
N ALA A 121 6.64 -8.72 -19.45
CA ALA A 121 7.01 -7.51 -20.18
C ALA A 121 8.51 -7.43 -20.47
N SER A 122 8.84 -6.83 -21.62
CA SER A 122 10.19 -6.35 -21.91
C SER A 122 10.55 -5.19 -20.96
N PRO A 123 11.79 -5.10 -20.47
CA PRO A 123 12.22 -3.93 -19.68
C PRO A 123 12.33 -2.64 -20.51
N THR A 124 12.38 -2.76 -21.84
CA THR A 124 12.61 -1.64 -22.77
C THR A 124 11.44 -1.29 -23.66
N GLU A 125 10.42 -2.15 -23.72
CA GLU A 125 9.26 -1.95 -24.59
C GLU A 125 7.97 -2.05 -23.80
N PHE A 126 7.25 -0.94 -23.70
CA PHE A 126 5.97 -0.88 -23.01
C PHE A 126 4.85 -1.52 -23.84
N GLN A 127 4.09 -2.41 -23.21
CA GLN A 127 2.87 -3.00 -23.74
C GLN A 127 1.80 -3.03 -22.64
N ALA A 128 0.70 -2.29 -22.84
CA ALA A 128 -0.40 -2.25 -21.88
C ALA A 128 -1.04 -3.63 -21.63
N SER A 129 -1.06 -4.49 -22.66
CA SER A 129 -1.59 -5.86 -22.58
C SER A 129 -0.88 -6.72 -21.53
N CYS A 130 0.36 -6.41 -21.18
CA CYS A 130 1.07 -7.13 -20.12
C CYS A 130 0.45 -6.99 -18.74
N TYR A 131 -0.37 -5.95 -18.52
CA TYR A 131 -1.10 -5.74 -17.26
C TYR A 131 -2.44 -6.48 -17.21
N HIS A 132 -2.97 -6.93 -18.36
CA HIS A 132 -4.36 -7.40 -18.47
C HIS A 132 -4.61 -8.66 -17.63
N SER A 133 -3.70 -9.63 -17.59
CA SER A 133 -3.92 -10.86 -16.83
C SER A 133 -4.14 -10.61 -15.34
N HIS A 134 -3.32 -9.77 -14.72
CA HIS A 134 -3.49 -9.42 -13.31
C HIS A 134 -4.72 -8.54 -13.08
N LEU A 135 -5.06 -7.64 -14.01
CA LEU A 135 -6.31 -6.85 -13.94
C LEU A 135 -7.53 -7.77 -13.96
N GLU A 136 -7.62 -8.68 -14.92
CA GLU A 136 -8.73 -9.62 -15.05
C GLU A 136 -8.90 -10.47 -13.78
N ILE A 137 -7.82 -11.03 -13.27
CA ILE A 137 -7.85 -11.83 -12.03
C ILE A 137 -8.31 -10.97 -10.85
N ALA A 138 -7.70 -9.81 -10.62
CA ALA A 138 -8.05 -8.98 -9.47
C ALA A 138 -9.53 -8.54 -9.50
N GLN A 139 -10.01 -8.08 -10.65
CA GLN A 139 -11.37 -7.59 -10.84
C GLN A 139 -12.44 -8.70 -10.71
N ALA A 140 -12.10 -9.94 -11.06
CA ALA A 140 -12.99 -11.09 -10.87
C ALA A 140 -13.29 -11.38 -9.38
N HIS A 141 -12.46 -10.86 -8.47
CA HIS A 141 -12.61 -11.01 -7.02
C HIS A 141 -13.10 -9.72 -6.31
N SER A 142 -13.85 -8.87 -7.01
CA SER A 142 -14.45 -7.63 -6.44
C SER A 142 -15.29 -7.95 -5.15
N PRO A 143 -15.43 -6.99 -4.18
CA PRO A 143 -15.00 -5.61 -4.24
C PRO A 143 -13.50 -5.43 -4.01
N CYS A 144 -12.84 -4.75 -4.93
CA CYS A 144 -11.41 -4.44 -4.83
C CYS A 144 -11.09 -3.08 -5.47
N GLU A 145 -9.90 -2.58 -5.16
CA GLU A 145 -9.20 -1.57 -5.93
C GLU A 145 -7.96 -2.22 -6.55
N VAL A 146 -7.43 -1.63 -7.60
CA VAL A 146 -6.16 -2.08 -8.18
C VAL A 146 -5.10 -1.00 -8.04
N MET A 147 -3.86 -1.39 -7.83
CA MET A 147 -2.72 -0.47 -7.84
C MET A 147 -1.81 -0.83 -9.00
N ILE A 148 -1.71 0.08 -9.97
CA ILE A 148 -0.86 -0.11 -11.15
C ILE A 148 0.59 0.05 -10.73
N MET A 149 1.29 -1.08 -10.61
CA MET A 149 2.71 -1.11 -10.29
C MET A 149 3.50 -0.59 -11.47
N THR A 150 4.45 0.31 -11.21
CA THR A 150 5.31 0.82 -12.26
C THR A 150 6.24 -0.28 -12.81
N SER A 151 6.69 -0.14 -14.06
CA SER A 151 7.66 -1.02 -14.70
C SER A 151 8.80 -0.23 -15.30
N GLN A 152 9.92 -0.89 -15.56
CA GLN A 152 11.06 -0.22 -16.19
C GLN A 152 10.67 0.37 -17.55
N ALA A 153 9.98 -0.40 -18.39
CA ALA A 153 9.53 0.07 -19.69
C ALA A 153 8.62 1.32 -19.59
N LEU A 154 7.72 1.35 -18.61
CA LEU A 154 6.85 2.49 -18.37
C LEU A 154 7.64 3.74 -17.94
N ASN A 155 8.69 3.57 -17.15
CA ASN A 155 9.54 4.66 -16.65
C ASN A 155 10.55 5.20 -17.72
N THR A 156 10.80 4.46 -18.78
CA THR A 156 11.66 4.95 -19.89
C THR A 156 10.94 5.87 -20.86
N LEU A 157 9.61 5.94 -20.77
CA LEU A 157 8.79 6.82 -21.60
C LEU A 157 8.92 8.28 -21.12
N ASP A 158 8.89 9.20 -22.08
CA ASP A 158 8.71 10.61 -21.78
C ASP A 158 7.34 10.86 -21.08
N PRO A 159 7.13 12.00 -20.42
CA PRO A 159 5.92 12.23 -19.64
C PRO A 159 4.61 12.08 -20.42
N GLU A 160 4.57 12.52 -21.69
CA GLU A 160 3.36 12.44 -22.52
C GLU A 160 3.05 10.99 -22.87
N ARG A 161 4.05 10.23 -23.33
CA ARG A 161 3.88 8.81 -23.64
C ARG A 161 3.59 7.99 -22.39
N ARG A 162 4.15 8.39 -21.23
CA ARG A 162 3.86 7.75 -19.94
C ARG A 162 2.39 7.95 -19.55
N ARG A 163 1.85 9.17 -19.71
CA ARG A 163 0.42 9.44 -19.54
C ARG A 163 -0.42 8.53 -20.43
N ASP A 164 -0.12 8.50 -21.74
CA ASP A 164 -0.88 7.70 -22.72
C ASP A 164 -0.80 6.20 -22.40
N ALA A 165 0.33 5.74 -21.88
CA ALA A 165 0.53 4.38 -21.42
C ALA A 165 -0.38 4.04 -20.22
N TYR A 166 -0.46 4.91 -19.21
CA TYR A 166 -1.40 4.74 -18.09
C TYR A 166 -2.85 4.76 -18.57
N PHE A 167 -3.22 5.67 -19.48
CA PHE A 167 -4.57 5.73 -20.03
C PHE A 167 -4.91 4.45 -20.82
N LYS A 168 -3.92 3.89 -21.54
CA LYS A 168 -4.10 2.63 -22.24
C LYS A 168 -4.31 1.44 -21.30
N ILE A 169 -3.64 1.41 -20.14
CA ILE A 169 -3.91 0.42 -19.09
C ILE A 169 -5.34 0.65 -18.55
N ALA A 170 -5.72 1.92 -18.34
CA ALA A 170 -7.02 2.30 -17.77
C ALA A 170 -8.22 1.84 -18.61
N GLU A 171 -8.08 1.66 -19.92
CA GLU A 171 -9.14 1.14 -20.79
C GLU A 171 -9.71 -0.22 -20.33
N LYS A 172 -8.92 -1.00 -19.55
CA LYS A 172 -9.30 -2.32 -19.03
C LYS A 172 -9.62 -2.31 -17.54
N ILE A 173 -9.58 -1.14 -16.90
CA ILE A 173 -9.89 -1.01 -15.48
C ILE A 173 -11.40 -0.81 -15.31
N GLU A 174 -12.03 -1.67 -14.50
CA GLU A 174 -13.47 -1.64 -14.20
C GLU A 174 -13.74 -1.25 -12.73
N VAL A 175 -12.69 -1.14 -11.91
CA VAL A 175 -12.74 -0.80 -10.48
C VAL A 175 -11.89 0.45 -10.21
N PRO A 176 -12.00 1.10 -9.04
CA PRO A 176 -11.10 2.21 -8.71
C PRO A 176 -9.63 1.79 -8.76
N ALA A 177 -8.76 2.67 -9.26
CA ALA A 177 -7.35 2.38 -9.42
C ALA A 177 -6.45 3.42 -8.76
N LEU A 178 -5.33 2.94 -8.21
CA LEU A 178 -4.23 3.76 -7.77
C LEU A 178 -3.05 3.63 -8.74
N VAL A 179 -2.27 4.68 -8.87
CA VAL A 179 -0.97 4.62 -9.55
C VAL A 179 0.14 4.48 -8.53
N HIS A 180 1.23 3.80 -8.86
CA HIS A 180 2.39 3.68 -7.99
C HIS A 180 3.52 4.56 -8.50
N ALA A 181 3.74 5.69 -7.84
CA ALA A 181 4.89 6.55 -8.04
C ALA A 181 6.07 5.99 -7.22
N LEU A 182 7.13 5.62 -7.91
CA LEU A 182 8.34 5.04 -7.31
C LEU A 182 9.55 5.87 -7.70
N GLU A 183 10.44 6.10 -6.76
CA GLU A 183 11.62 6.93 -6.93
C GLU A 183 12.91 6.12 -7.03
N PRO A 184 14.00 6.73 -7.57
CA PRO A 184 15.29 6.07 -7.74
C PRO A 184 15.92 5.54 -6.44
N ALA A 185 15.52 6.08 -5.28
CA ALA A 185 15.93 5.57 -3.97
C ALA A 185 15.51 4.11 -3.73
N PHE A 186 14.44 3.65 -4.37
CA PHE A 186 13.95 2.28 -4.27
C PHE A 186 14.47 1.39 -5.39
N VAL A 187 14.45 1.89 -6.63
CA VAL A 187 15.00 1.17 -7.79
C VAL A 187 15.64 2.14 -8.79
N PRO A 188 16.85 1.87 -9.28
CA PRO A 188 17.62 2.83 -10.07
C PRO A 188 16.97 3.32 -11.37
N TRP A 189 16.04 2.54 -11.93
CA TRP A 189 15.34 2.89 -13.18
C TRP A 189 14.03 3.67 -12.92
N ALA A 190 13.63 3.86 -11.68
CA ALA A 190 12.43 4.62 -11.38
C ALA A 190 12.62 6.11 -11.72
N THR A 191 11.56 6.73 -12.16
CA THR A 191 11.50 8.17 -12.45
C THR A 191 10.30 8.75 -11.72
N PRO A 192 10.49 9.76 -10.88
CA PRO A 192 9.38 10.45 -10.22
C PRO A 192 8.35 10.94 -11.23
N PHE A 193 7.11 11.08 -10.81
CA PHE A 193 6.11 11.71 -11.67
C PHE A 193 6.32 13.22 -11.63
N GLU A 194 6.41 13.83 -12.78
CA GLU A 194 6.40 15.27 -12.90
C GLU A 194 5.02 15.84 -12.52
N PRO A 195 4.94 17.06 -12.01
CA PRO A 195 3.66 17.68 -11.62
C PRO A 195 2.60 17.65 -12.73
N TRP A 196 3.01 17.85 -13.97
CA TRP A 196 2.13 17.78 -15.13
C TRP A 196 1.53 16.37 -15.31
N LEU A 197 2.36 15.33 -15.24
CA LEU A 197 1.92 13.93 -15.39
C LEU A 197 0.94 13.57 -14.28
N LEU A 198 1.26 13.94 -13.03
CA LEU A 198 0.37 13.71 -11.91
C LEU A 198 -0.99 14.36 -12.12
N HIS A 199 -1.00 15.63 -12.54
CA HIS A 199 -2.24 16.34 -12.81
C HIS A 199 -3.08 15.63 -13.90
N GLN A 200 -2.45 15.11 -14.95
CA GLN A 200 -3.14 14.37 -16.00
C GLN A 200 -3.73 13.05 -15.47
N LEU A 201 -2.98 12.33 -14.66
CA LEU A 201 -3.45 11.07 -14.05
C LEU A 201 -4.59 11.34 -13.07
N ALA A 202 -4.45 12.35 -12.23
CA ALA A 202 -5.47 12.73 -11.25
C ALA A 202 -6.76 13.26 -11.87
N GLY A 203 -6.69 13.75 -13.10
CA GLY A 203 -7.87 14.16 -13.89
C GLY A 203 -8.59 13.01 -14.60
N HIS A 204 -8.08 11.80 -14.55
CA HIS A 204 -8.67 10.65 -15.22
C HIS A 204 -9.61 9.88 -14.27
N GLU A 205 -10.85 9.64 -14.69
CA GLU A 205 -11.94 9.06 -13.87
C GLU A 205 -11.64 7.72 -13.19
N LYS A 206 -10.70 6.94 -13.71
CA LYS A 206 -10.32 5.63 -13.15
C LYS A 206 -9.30 5.73 -12.03
N PHE A 207 -8.50 6.79 -12.00
CA PHE A 207 -7.43 6.94 -11.00
C PHE A 207 -7.92 7.76 -9.81
N VAL A 208 -8.21 7.07 -8.71
CA VAL A 208 -8.73 7.68 -7.47
C VAL A 208 -7.62 8.06 -6.48
N GLY A 209 -6.37 7.72 -6.78
CA GLY A 209 -5.25 8.02 -5.91
C GLY A 209 -3.93 7.43 -6.39
N GLY A 210 -2.92 7.60 -5.57
CA GLY A 210 -1.60 7.03 -5.85
C GLY A 210 -0.83 6.70 -4.58
N LYS A 211 -0.04 5.62 -4.62
CA LYS A 211 1.01 5.36 -3.64
C LYS A 211 2.25 6.12 -4.05
N ILE A 212 2.73 6.98 -3.17
CA ILE A 212 3.92 7.79 -3.38
C ILE A 212 5.04 7.21 -2.53
N SER A 213 5.93 6.46 -3.18
CA SER A 213 7.12 5.87 -2.55
C SER A 213 8.31 6.80 -2.79
N THR A 214 8.48 7.75 -1.86
CA THR A 214 9.60 8.66 -1.79
C THR A 214 10.20 8.62 -0.39
N LEU A 215 11.50 8.87 -0.26
CA LEU A 215 12.17 9.14 1.03
C LEU A 215 12.37 10.64 1.26
N ASP A 216 11.81 11.46 0.39
CA ASP A 216 11.84 12.93 0.46
C ASP A 216 10.48 13.43 0.94
N GLU A 217 10.39 13.73 2.24
CA GLU A 217 9.17 14.26 2.85
C GLU A 217 8.69 15.56 2.17
N PRO A 218 9.53 16.57 1.89
CA PRO A 218 9.12 17.75 1.13
C PRO A 218 8.47 17.42 -0.22
N HIS A 219 8.98 16.43 -0.95
CA HIS A 219 8.40 16.01 -2.22
C HIS A 219 7.01 15.40 -2.03
N PHE A 220 6.83 14.54 -1.03
CA PHE A 220 5.52 13.99 -0.69
C PHE A 220 4.52 15.09 -0.28
N LEU A 221 4.95 16.05 0.54
CA LEU A 221 4.13 17.18 0.96
C LEU A 221 3.70 18.05 -0.22
N TYR A 222 4.61 18.27 -1.16
CA TYR A 222 4.29 19.00 -2.39
C TYR A 222 3.17 18.31 -3.20
N TRP A 223 3.22 16.98 -3.35
CA TRP A 223 2.18 16.22 -4.01
C TRP A 223 0.83 16.34 -3.31
N ALA A 224 0.83 16.15 -2.00
CA ALA A 224 -0.38 16.22 -1.20
C ALA A 224 -1.03 17.61 -1.25
N SER A 225 -0.21 18.66 -1.17
CA SER A 225 -0.68 20.04 -1.30
C SER A 225 -1.24 20.32 -2.68
N MET A 226 -0.55 19.91 -3.73
CA MET A 226 -0.99 20.14 -5.11
C MET A 226 -2.35 19.47 -5.39
N CYS A 227 -2.54 18.21 -4.97
CA CYS A 227 -3.83 17.53 -5.15
C CYS A 227 -4.95 18.26 -4.43
N ARG A 228 -4.73 18.70 -3.19
CA ARG A 228 -5.69 19.47 -2.41
C ARG A 228 -6.00 20.83 -3.04
N ASP A 229 -4.97 21.59 -3.39
CA ASP A 229 -5.11 22.97 -3.87
C ASP A 229 -5.77 23.04 -5.26
N LEU A 230 -5.63 21.98 -6.05
CA LEU A 230 -6.33 21.82 -7.32
C LEU A 230 -7.75 21.23 -7.18
N GLY A 231 -8.15 20.86 -5.97
CA GLY A 231 -9.47 20.25 -5.73
C GLY A 231 -9.67 18.92 -6.48
N LEU A 232 -8.61 18.14 -6.64
CA LEU A 232 -8.64 16.86 -7.34
C LEU A 232 -9.21 15.78 -6.43
N ASP A 233 -10.08 14.95 -6.96
CA ASP A 233 -10.61 13.74 -6.27
C ASP A 233 -9.56 12.60 -6.24
N PHE A 234 -8.29 12.97 -6.29
CA PHE A 234 -7.16 12.05 -6.28
C PHE A 234 -6.46 12.10 -4.93
N VAL A 235 -6.39 10.95 -4.25
CA VAL A 235 -5.88 10.84 -2.89
C VAL A 235 -4.45 10.30 -2.89
N PRO A 236 -3.45 11.11 -2.53
CA PRO A 236 -2.08 10.64 -2.37
C PRO A 236 -1.93 9.85 -1.06
N HIS A 237 -1.44 8.62 -1.16
CA HIS A 237 -1.11 7.76 -0.02
C HIS A 237 0.40 7.79 0.21
N SER A 238 0.83 8.03 1.44
CA SER A 238 2.24 7.90 1.77
C SER A 238 2.68 6.45 1.69
N GLY A 239 3.66 6.19 0.83
CA GLY A 239 4.34 4.90 0.72
C GLY A 239 5.68 4.86 1.43
N ASP A 240 6.00 5.89 2.21
CA ASP A 240 7.25 6.01 2.97
C ASP A 240 7.06 5.48 4.39
N ASP A 241 7.74 4.37 4.70
CA ASP A 241 7.73 3.77 6.03
C ASP A 241 8.43 4.64 7.09
N PHE A 242 9.27 5.60 6.69
CA PHE A 242 9.91 6.57 7.61
C PHE A 242 9.06 7.83 7.78
N GLY A 243 8.21 8.16 6.81
CA GLY A 243 7.32 9.33 6.80
C GLY A 243 5.95 9.11 7.47
N ILE A 244 5.74 7.99 8.17
CA ILE A 244 4.43 7.63 8.77
C ILE A 244 3.91 8.72 9.70
N ALA A 245 4.77 9.27 10.57
CA ALA A 245 4.38 10.30 11.53
C ALA A 245 3.88 11.56 10.82
N SER A 246 4.58 12.02 9.80
CA SER A 246 4.22 13.21 9.01
C SER A 246 2.91 13.00 8.27
N ALA A 247 2.71 11.84 7.64
CA ALA A 247 1.48 11.52 6.94
C ALA A 247 0.27 11.50 7.88
N ILE A 248 0.41 10.90 9.08
CA ILE A 248 -0.65 10.89 10.11
C ILE A 248 -0.97 12.32 10.56
N ARG A 249 0.05 13.15 10.82
CA ARG A 249 -0.13 14.56 11.22
C ARG A 249 -0.90 15.39 10.21
N MET A 250 -0.70 15.10 8.94
CA MET A 250 -1.37 15.79 7.85
C MET A 250 -2.75 15.25 7.53
N GLY A 251 -3.18 14.18 8.20
CA GLY A 251 -4.44 13.52 7.90
C GLY A 251 -4.41 12.81 6.55
N LEU A 252 -3.26 12.36 6.07
CA LEU A 252 -3.12 11.67 4.80
C LEU A 252 -3.20 10.15 4.99
N PRO A 253 -3.77 9.42 4.04
CA PRO A 253 -3.80 7.97 4.07
C PRO A 253 -2.38 7.40 3.92
N LEU A 254 -2.19 6.23 4.52
CA LEU A 254 -0.96 5.46 4.49
C LEU A 254 -1.12 4.24 3.59
N LEU A 255 -0.13 3.94 2.75
CA LEU A 255 -0.02 2.67 2.03
C LEU A 255 1.42 2.17 2.19
N ILE A 256 1.68 1.42 3.26
CA ILE A 256 3.01 1.14 3.80
C ILE A 256 3.36 -0.34 3.75
N GLY A 257 4.65 -0.62 3.57
CA GLY A 257 5.23 -1.96 3.58
C GLY A 257 5.52 -2.50 4.98
N ALA A 258 6.07 -1.65 5.86
CA ALA A 258 6.43 -2.02 7.23
C ALA A 258 5.23 -2.23 8.17
N GLY A 259 4.02 -2.00 7.69
CA GLY A 259 2.81 -2.15 8.49
C GLY A 259 2.63 -3.52 9.14
N VAL A 260 3.20 -4.57 8.55
CA VAL A 260 3.18 -5.91 9.13
C VAL A 260 3.91 -5.94 10.47
N SER A 261 5.10 -5.35 10.56
CA SER A 261 5.92 -5.38 11.78
C SER A 261 5.52 -4.34 12.82
N ALA A 262 4.98 -3.20 12.36
CA ALA A 262 4.68 -2.03 13.20
C ALA A 262 3.19 -1.75 13.38
N CYS A 263 2.30 -2.66 12.95
CA CYS A 263 0.85 -2.46 12.95
C CYS A 263 0.27 -1.92 14.27
N PRO A 264 0.62 -2.45 15.47
CA PRO A 264 0.09 -1.91 16.71
C PRO A 264 0.48 -0.45 16.95
N LEU A 265 1.74 -0.09 16.68
CA LEU A 265 2.23 1.28 16.86
C LEU A 265 1.55 2.26 15.90
N ILE A 266 1.35 1.85 14.64
CA ILE A 266 0.71 2.67 13.63
C ILE A 266 -0.78 2.86 13.95
N CYS A 267 -1.46 1.80 14.35
CA CYS A 267 -2.86 1.88 14.77
C CYS A 267 -3.02 2.76 16.02
N ALA A 268 -2.13 2.63 17.00
CA ALA A 268 -2.12 3.48 18.19
C ALA A 268 -1.86 4.94 17.80
N ALA A 269 -0.86 5.21 16.96
CA ALA A 269 -0.56 6.54 16.49
C ALA A 269 -1.76 7.17 15.78
N LYS A 270 -2.42 6.44 14.88
CA LYS A 270 -3.63 6.91 14.19
C LYS A 270 -4.77 7.20 15.15
N LYS A 271 -4.99 6.37 16.15
CA LYS A 271 -6.08 6.56 17.14
C LYS A 271 -5.85 7.77 18.03
N TYR A 272 -4.61 7.94 18.52
CA TYR A 272 -4.31 8.93 19.59
C TYR A 272 -3.68 10.21 19.04
N TRP A 273 -3.37 10.26 17.75
CA TRP A 273 -2.78 11.44 17.15
C TRP A 273 -3.85 12.50 16.92
N ARG A 274 -3.76 13.60 17.66
CA ARG A 274 -4.62 14.78 17.45
C ARG A 274 -3.85 15.84 16.66
N LYS A 275 -4.48 16.38 15.64
CA LYS A 275 -3.92 17.45 14.79
C LYS A 275 -3.53 18.67 15.63
N ASP A 276 -4.28 18.95 16.71
CA ASP A 276 -4.10 20.14 17.53
C ASP A 276 -2.94 20.06 18.55
N ASP A 277 -2.45 18.87 18.88
CA ASP A 277 -1.34 18.70 19.82
C ASP A 277 0.03 19.04 19.22
N PHE A 278 0.10 19.24 17.94
CA PHE A 278 1.36 19.35 17.22
C PHE A 278 1.74 20.79 16.82
N ASP A 279 0.78 21.67 16.55
CA ASP A 279 1.05 23.01 16.03
C ASP A 279 1.72 23.95 17.05
N SER A 280 1.75 23.59 18.31
CA SER A 280 2.28 24.47 19.37
C SER A 280 3.68 24.10 19.89
N ARG A 281 4.28 22.97 19.49
CA ARG A 281 5.50 22.46 20.15
C ARG A 281 6.71 22.17 19.23
N VAL A 282 6.60 22.39 17.94
CA VAL A 282 7.67 22.03 16.97
C VAL A 282 8.10 23.18 16.07
N TYR A 283 7.71 24.43 16.35
CA TYR A 283 8.27 25.61 15.70
C TYR A 283 8.89 26.54 16.71
#